data_64d282829d07432e9dd96bfc13ba9dda
#
_entry.id   64d282829d07432e9dd96bfc13ba9dda
#
_cell.length_a   1.000
_cell.length_b   1.000
_cell.length_c   1.000
_cell.angle_alpha   90.00
_cell.angle_beta   90.00
_cell.angle_gamma   90.00
#
_symmetry.space_group_name_H-M   'P 1'
#
loop_
_entity.id
_entity.type
_entity.pdbx_description
1 polymer ?
#
loop_
_entity_poly.entity_id
_entity_poly.type
_entity_poly.pdbx_seq_one_letter_code
_entity_poly.pdbx_strand_id
1 'polypeptide(L)'
;MLINDNQYLDVIESIKNEISKAQYSAALQVNKELTLLYYHIGSIINEHKTWGNKFIDNLAKDIKIAYPHFTGYSVRNLKYMAKFATEYD
;
A
#
# COMPACT_ATOMS: atom_id res chain seq x y z
N MET A 1 18.52 2.90 -5.67
CA MET A 1 17.24 2.55 -6.26
C MET A 1 17.00 3.41 -7.49
N LEU A 2 16.58 2.82 -8.59
CA LEU A 2 16.43 3.54 -9.86
C LEU A 2 15.04 4.14 -10.06
N ILE A 3 14.40 4.49 -8.97
CA ILE A 3 13.07 5.08 -9.02
C ILE A 3 13.21 6.59 -9.18
N ASN A 4 12.44 7.18 -10.09
CA ASN A 4 12.32 8.62 -10.18
C ASN A 4 11.66 9.12 -8.88
N ASP A 5 12.32 10.04 -8.20
CA ASP A 5 11.87 10.51 -6.88
C ASP A 5 10.47 11.12 -6.94
N ASN A 6 10.17 11.88 -8.00
CA ASN A 6 8.84 12.47 -8.18
C ASN A 6 7.78 11.41 -8.41
N GLN A 7 8.10 10.39 -9.19
CA GLN A 7 7.18 9.29 -9.42
C GLN A 7 6.91 8.51 -8.14
N TYR A 8 7.96 8.25 -7.36
CA TYR A 8 7.78 7.57 -6.08
C TYR A 8 6.91 8.39 -5.13
N LEU A 9 7.15 9.71 -5.06
CA LEU A 9 6.35 10.58 -4.20
C LEU A 9 4.88 10.58 -4.62
N ASP A 10 4.59 10.56 -5.91
CA ASP A 10 3.21 10.47 -6.40
C ASP A 10 2.56 9.15 -5.98
N VAL A 11 3.29 8.05 -6.09
CA VAL A 11 2.80 6.73 -5.69
C VAL A 11 2.53 6.68 -4.19
N ILE A 12 3.46 7.18 -3.37
CA ILE A 12 3.28 7.15 -1.92
C ILE A 12 2.12 8.05 -1.49
N GLU A 13 1.93 9.20 -2.13
CA GLU A 13 0.79 10.07 -1.86
C GLU A 13 -0.54 9.38 -2.21
N SER A 14 -0.58 8.70 -3.34
CA SER A 14 -1.75 7.95 -3.77
C SER A 14 -2.12 6.88 -2.74
N ILE A 15 -1.12 6.13 -2.26
CA ILE A 15 -1.34 5.08 -1.25
C ILE A 15 -1.79 5.70 0.07
N LYS A 16 -1.17 6.80 0.50
CA LYS A 16 -1.58 7.48 1.73
C LYS A 16 -3.03 7.95 1.64
N ASN A 17 -3.44 8.48 0.49
CA ASN A 17 -4.81 8.93 0.29
C ASN A 17 -5.80 7.77 0.40
N GLU A 18 -5.47 6.62 -0.19
CA GLU A 18 -6.33 5.44 -0.08
C GLU A 18 -6.43 4.93 1.36
N ILE A 19 -5.32 4.93 2.08
CA ILE A 19 -5.33 4.53 3.50
C ILE A 19 -6.20 5.48 4.32
N SER A 20 -6.07 6.79 4.10
CA SER A 20 -6.86 7.78 4.83
C SER A 20 -8.35 7.64 4.58
N LYS A 21 -8.75 7.42 3.32
CA LYS A 21 -10.14 7.19 2.96
C LYS A 21 -10.70 5.95 3.64
N ALA A 22 -9.95 4.86 3.58
CA ALA A 22 -10.39 3.59 4.16
C ALA A 22 -10.49 3.67 5.67
N GLN A 23 -9.59 4.42 6.33
CA GLN A 23 -9.66 4.61 7.77
C GLN A 23 -10.95 5.29 8.19
N TYR A 24 -11.36 6.30 7.42
CA TYR A 24 -12.61 7.00 7.70
C TYR A 24 -13.81 6.06 7.51
N SER A 25 -13.84 5.33 6.41
CA SER A 25 -14.94 4.40 6.10
C SER A 25 -14.93 3.17 6.99
N ALA A 26 -13.76 2.66 7.35
CA ALA A 26 -13.62 1.44 8.14
C ALA A 26 -14.18 1.59 9.56
N ALA A 27 -14.29 2.82 10.06
CA ALA A 27 -14.97 3.05 11.32
C ALA A 27 -16.44 2.64 11.25
N LEU A 28 -16.99 2.51 10.05
CA LEU A 28 -18.38 2.18 9.81
C LEU A 28 -18.60 0.78 9.24
N GLN A 29 -17.65 0.26 8.43
CA GLN A 29 -17.80 -1.04 7.76
C GLN A 29 -16.44 -1.75 7.65
N VAL A 30 -16.16 -2.59 8.58
CA VAL A 30 -14.81 -3.08 8.84
C VAL A 30 -14.18 -3.91 7.71
N ASN A 31 -14.89 -4.88 7.12
CA ASN A 31 -14.23 -5.87 6.28
C ASN A 31 -14.13 -5.53 4.80
N LYS A 32 -15.20 -4.99 4.24
CA LYS A 32 -15.27 -4.71 2.81
C LYS A 32 -14.28 -3.61 2.40
N GLU A 33 -14.25 -2.54 3.18
CA GLU A 33 -13.38 -1.40 2.90
C GLU A 33 -11.90 -1.78 3.01
N LEU A 34 -11.54 -2.59 3.99
CA LEU A 34 -10.17 -3.04 4.15
C LEU A 34 -9.75 -3.96 3.00
N THR A 35 -10.65 -4.83 2.56
CA THR A 35 -10.36 -5.71 1.42
C THR A 35 -10.10 -4.91 0.16
N LEU A 36 -10.91 -3.89 -0.10
CA LEU A 36 -10.70 -3.01 -1.25
C LEU A 36 -9.40 -2.23 -1.13
N LEU A 37 -9.09 -1.74 0.07
CA LEU A 37 -7.84 -1.04 0.31
C LEU A 37 -6.64 -1.93 0.00
N TYR A 38 -6.65 -3.15 0.48
CA TYR A 38 -5.56 -4.10 0.25
C TYR A 38 -5.43 -4.40 -1.24
N TYR A 39 -6.53 -4.55 -1.95
CA TYR A 39 -6.52 -4.75 -3.39
C TYR A 39 -5.89 -3.56 -4.10
N HIS A 40 -6.28 -2.34 -3.75
CA HIS A 40 -5.73 -1.14 -4.37
C HIS A 40 -4.24 -0.99 -4.12
N ILE A 41 -3.80 -1.19 -2.89
CA ILE A 41 -2.37 -1.11 -2.56
C ILE A 41 -1.59 -2.19 -3.31
N GLY A 42 -2.11 -3.41 -3.30
CA GLY A 42 -1.48 -4.52 -4.00
C GLY A 42 -1.38 -4.29 -5.50
N SER A 43 -2.43 -3.73 -6.10
CA SER A 43 -2.44 -3.39 -7.53
C SER A 43 -1.37 -2.36 -7.87
N ILE A 44 -1.22 -1.34 -7.02
CA ILE A 44 -0.19 -0.32 -7.23
C ILE A 44 1.21 -0.94 -7.13
N ILE A 45 1.43 -1.82 -6.16
CA ILE A 45 2.71 -2.51 -6.03
C ILE A 45 2.99 -3.33 -7.30
N ASN A 46 1.98 -4.02 -7.82
CA ASN A 46 2.14 -4.84 -9.02
C ASN A 46 2.42 -4.01 -10.26
N GLU A 47 1.86 -2.81 -10.36
CA GLU A 47 2.16 -1.88 -11.45
C GLU A 47 3.63 -1.49 -11.49
N HIS A 48 4.31 -1.55 -10.36
CA HIS A 48 5.70 -1.13 -10.22
C HIS A 48 6.62 -2.28 -9.84
N LYS A 49 6.37 -3.46 -10.37
CA LYS A 49 7.16 -4.67 -10.09
C LYS A 49 8.65 -4.48 -10.34
N THR A 50 9.00 -3.68 -11.33
CA THR A 50 10.41 -3.44 -11.69
C THR A 50 11.17 -2.68 -10.62
N TRP A 51 10.47 -2.05 -9.69
CA TRP A 51 11.12 -1.34 -8.58
C TRP A 51 11.65 -2.28 -7.51
N GLY A 52 11.16 -3.53 -7.46
CA GLY A 52 11.69 -4.60 -6.63
C GLY A 52 11.43 -4.43 -5.14
N ASN A 53 12.23 -5.16 -4.36
CA ASN A 53 12.05 -5.23 -2.92
C ASN A 53 12.34 -3.92 -2.21
N LYS A 54 13.24 -3.10 -2.75
CA LYS A 54 13.54 -1.80 -2.14
C LYS A 54 12.34 -0.87 -2.15
N PHE A 55 11.51 -0.94 -3.19
CA PHE A 55 10.27 -0.18 -3.21
C PHE A 55 9.37 -0.58 -2.06
N ILE A 56 9.19 -1.88 -1.85
CA ILE A 56 8.33 -2.40 -0.79
C ILE A 56 8.90 -2.03 0.59
N ASP A 57 10.21 -2.14 0.77
CA ASP A 57 10.87 -1.75 2.02
C ASP A 57 10.64 -0.29 2.34
N ASN A 58 10.83 0.58 1.35
CA ASN A 58 10.63 2.02 1.52
C ASN A 58 9.17 2.36 1.77
N LEU A 59 8.26 1.69 1.07
CA LEU A 59 6.83 1.88 1.23
C LEU A 59 6.40 1.54 2.66
N ALA A 60 6.84 0.40 3.18
CA ALA A 60 6.53 -0.02 4.55
C ALA A 60 7.03 1.01 5.56
N LYS A 61 8.25 1.51 5.35
CA LYS A 61 8.87 2.51 6.22
C LYS A 61 8.08 3.82 6.20
N ASP A 62 7.72 4.29 5.01
CA ASP A 62 7.01 5.56 4.86
C ASP A 62 5.60 5.49 5.43
N ILE A 63 4.92 4.36 5.27
CA ILE A 63 3.61 4.15 5.89
C ILE A 63 3.74 4.17 7.40
N LYS A 64 4.77 3.53 7.95
CA LYS A 64 4.99 3.51 9.39
C LYS A 64 5.24 4.90 9.96
N ILE A 65 5.96 5.73 9.22
CA ILE A 65 6.22 7.11 9.61
C ILE A 65 4.92 7.93 9.58
N ALA A 66 4.12 7.75 8.53
CA ALA A 66 2.87 8.49 8.37
C ALA A 66 1.80 8.07 9.38
N TYR A 67 1.77 6.78 9.71
CA TYR A 67 0.72 6.20 10.56
C TYR A 67 1.36 5.27 11.60
N PRO A 68 2.06 5.83 12.61
CA PRO A 68 2.87 5.02 13.53
C PRO A 68 2.07 4.03 14.37
N HIS A 69 0.76 4.26 14.53
CA HIS A 69 -0.07 3.38 15.34
C HIS A 69 -0.75 2.28 14.54
N PHE A 70 -0.61 2.29 13.22
CA PHE A 70 -1.26 1.28 12.40
C PHE A 70 -0.38 0.04 12.28
N THR A 71 -1.03 -1.11 12.29
CA THR A 71 -0.39 -2.40 12.04
C THR A 71 -0.90 -2.95 10.69
N GLY A 72 -0.22 -3.94 10.16
CA GLY A 72 -0.69 -4.59 8.94
C GLY A 72 -0.08 -4.06 7.65
N TYR A 73 0.90 -3.15 7.76
CA TYR A 73 1.58 -2.59 6.58
C TYR A 73 3.07 -2.90 6.58
N SER A 74 3.45 -4.06 7.14
CA SER A 74 4.82 -4.54 7.09
C SER A 74 5.17 -4.96 5.67
N VAL A 75 6.47 -5.14 5.41
CA VAL A 75 6.94 -5.66 4.12
C VAL A 75 6.22 -6.95 3.77
N ARG A 76 6.11 -7.86 4.72
CA ARG A 76 5.43 -9.14 4.52
C ARG A 76 3.98 -8.97 4.10
N ASN A 77 3.25 -8.08 4.79
CA ASN A 77 1.85 -7.85 4.49
C ASN A 77 1.66 -7.12 3.17
N LEU A 78 2.55 -6.20 2.83
CA LEU A 78 2.51 -5.52 1.53
C LEU A 78 2.71 -6.51 0.39
N LYS A 79 3.63 -7.46 0.55
CA LYS A 79 3.82 -8.53 -0.43
C LYS A 79 2.58 -9.40 -0.55
N TYR A 80 1.91 -9.63 0.58
CA TYR A 80 0.67 -10.39 0.61
C TYR A 80 -0.44 -9.67 -0.15
N MET A 81 -0.53 -8.35 0.01
CA MET A 81 -1.51 -7.53 -0.72
C MET A 81 -1.27 -7.60 -2.22
N ALA A 82 -0.01 -7.55 -2.64
CA ALA A 82 0.35 -7.66 -4.06
C ALA A 82 -0.09 -9.01 -4.63
N LYS A 83 0.16 -10.08 -3.88
CA LYS A 83 -0.27 -11.42 -4.28
C LYS A 83 -1.79 -11.52 -4.35
N PHE A 84 -2.47 -10.98 -3.36
CA PHE A 84 -3.93 -10.96 -3.31
C PHE A 84 -4.50 -10.25 -4.54
N ALA A 85 -3.96 -9.09 -4.88
CA ALA A 85 -4.43 -8.33 -6.05
C ALA A 85 -4.21 -9.12 -7.35
N THR A 86 -3.11 -9.86 -7.45
CA THR A 86 -2.85 -10.70 -8.62
C THR A 86 -3.89 -11.80 -8.78
N GLU A 87 -4.31 -12.40 -7.67
CA GLU A 87 -5.25 -13.51 -7.69
C GLU A 87 -6.69 -13.08 -7.99
N TYR A 88 -7.02 -11.83 -7.74
CA TYR A 88 -8.39 -11.32 -7.87
C TYR A 88 -8.58 -10.43 -9.10
N ASP A 89 -7.69 -10.51 -10.02
CA ASP A 89 -7.83 -9.75 -11.27
C ASP A 89 -8.90 -10.31 -12.20
#